data_a0be61200d9d0d1536ae28820dbcfb88
#
_entry.id   a0be61200d9d0d1536ae28820dbcfb88
#
_cell.length_a   1.000
_cell.length_b   1.000
_cell.length_c   1.000
_cell.angle_alpha   90.00
_cell.angle_beta   90.00
_cell.angle_gamma   90.00
#
_symmetry.space_group_name_H-M   'P 1'
#
loop_
_entity.id
_entity.type
_entity.pdbx_description
1 polymer ?
#
loop_
_entity_poly.entity_id
_entity_poly.type
_entity_poly.pdbx_seq_one_letter_code
_entity_poly.pdbx_strand_id
1 'polypeptide(L)'
;MMSLSKVFNLKAFLYHFLFSIALIGGLALFIVHLWYPGIWATEIGGYQLVWMIVMVDLCVGPLCVGFAYKAHKSRKEKVLDISVITLCQLAFFAWGAWTISISRPVFIAFDVDRFELVVDQEVSAENLSAHAPFDRIPLFEGLKMAVVDVDQTVPDPEARIQINNDALFGLDITKQPKYYVPYEANIDRVLTMAKGYDVFAKSDAATQAANDLMAKHGLEKSEFLWLPIRYFSPKEQAPLFMTAVIDPKTAQIIDYIVMDPYEIGE
;
A
#
# COMPACT_ATOMS: atom_id res chain seq x y z
N MET A 1 3.88 -52.08 -3.94
CA MET A 1 3.83 -50.68 -3.42
C MET A 1 5.22 -50.06 -3.55
N MET A 2 5.39 -49.11 -4.43
CA MET A 2 6.68 -48.36 -4.55
C MET A 2 6.89 -47.53 -3.29
N SER A 3 8.04 -47.68 -2.61
CA SER A 3 8.34 -46.85 -1.41
C SER A 3 8.33 -45.38 -1.79
N LEU A 4 7.66 -44.51 -1.00
CA LEU A 4 7.60 -43.05 -1.16
C LEU A 4 9.00 -42.44 -1.31
N SER A 5 10.01 -43.02 -0.66
CA SER A 5 11.41 -42.58 -0.76
C SER A 5 12.04 -42.74 -2.15
N LYS A 6 11.46 -43.61 -3.03
CA LYS A 6 11.91 -43.75 -4.43
C LYS A 6 11.30 -42.69 -5.36
N VAL A 7 10.20 -42.04 -4.94
CA VAL A 7 9.46 -41.08 -5.75
C VAL A 7 9.75 -39.63 -5.33
N PHE A 8 10.04 -39.40 -4.05
CA PHE A 8 10.19 -38.06 -3.47
C PHE A 8 11.46 -37.96 -2.62
N ASN A 9 12.23 -36.91 -2.81
CA ASN A 9 13.43 -36.61 -2.02
C ASN A 9 13.14 -35.58 -0.92
N LEU A 10 12.84 -36.06 0.27
CA LEU A 10 12.50 -35.24 1.42
C LEU A 10 13.62 -34.24 1.82
N LYS A 11 14.89 -34.64 1.70
CA LYS A 11 16.03 -33.77 2.03
C LYS A 11 16.08 -32.56 1.07
N ALA A 12 15.99 -32.83 -0.24
CA ALA A 12 16.02 -31.78 -1.26
C ALA A 12 14.82 -30.83 -1.09
N PHE A 13 13.62 -31.37 -0.81
CA PHE A 13 12.44 -30.60 -0.47
C PHE A 13 12.68 -29.69 0.74
N LEU A 14 13.17 -30.24 1.87
CA LEU A 14 13.38 -29.47 3.10
C LEU A 14 14.42 -28.35 2.95
N TYR A 15 15.54 -28.61 2.26
CA TYR A 15 16.53 -27.55 2.02
C TYR A 15 15.96 -26.42 1.19
N HIS A 16 15.24 -26.74 0.13
CA HIS A 16 14.61 -25.72 -0.71
C HIS A 16 13.51 -24.96 0.05
N PHE A 17 12.70 -25.67 0.83
CA PHE A 17 11.63 -25.09 1.63
C PHE A 17 12.17 -24.09 2.68
N LEU A 18 13.22 -24.47 3.42
CA LEU A 18 13.85 -23.58 4.41
C LEU A 18 14.48 -22.35 3.75
N PHE A 19 15.12 -22.52 2.59
CA PHE A 19 15.65 -21.42 1.82
C PHE A 19 14.53 -20.46 1.35
N SER A 20 13.43 -21.02 0.83
CA SER A 20 12.26 -20.23 0.41
C SER A 20 11.64 -19.48 1.59
N ILE A 21 11.49 -20.08 2.77
CA ILE A 21 10.99 -19.39 3.98
C ILE A 21 11.87 -18.18 4.31
N ALA A 22 13.18 -18.33 4.31
CA ALA A 22 14.08 -17.23 4.65
C ALA A 22 13.98 -16.06 3.65
N LEU A 23 13.98 -16.39 2.35
CA LEU A 23 13.91 -15.37 1.29
C LEU A 23 12.55 -14.67 1.26
N ILE A 24 11.47 -15.45 1.18
CA ILE A 24 10.11 -14.92 1.01
C ILE A 24 9.59 -14.32 2.30
N GLY A 25 9.92 -14.90 3.45
CA GLY A 25 9.58 -14.33 4.74
C GLY A 25 10.23 -12.95 4.96
N GLY A 26 11.51 -12.81 4.59
CA GLY A 26 12.19 -11.50 4.62
C GLY A 26 11.55 -10.47 3.69
N LEU A 27 11.21 -10.88 2.47
CA LEU A 27 10.51 -10.01 1.52
C LEU A 27 9.09 -9.63 2.01
N ALA A 28 8.34 -10.59 2.54
CA ALA A 28 6.99 -10.34 3.07
C ALA A 28 7.02 -9.31 4.22
N LEU A 29 7.98 -9.44 5.13
CA LEU A 29 8.18 -8.46 6.20
C LEU A 29 8.53 -7.07 5.65
N PHE A 30 9.41 -6.99 4.67
CA PHE A 30 9.76 -5.74 3.98
C PHE A 30 8.52 -5.08 3.34
N ILE A 31 7.74 -5.85 2.58
CA ILE A 31 6.54 -5.37 1.89
C ILE A 31 5.52 -4.83 2.89
N VAL A 32 5.18 -5.61 3.92
CA VAL A 32 4.13 -5.23 4.88
C VAL A 32 4.54 -4.04 5.72
N HIS A 33 5.81 -3.89 6.08
CA HIS A 33 6.24 -2.80 6.97
C HIS A 33 6.62 -1.52 6.24
N LEU A 34 7.17 -1.62 5.02
CA LEU A 34 7.65 -0.45 4.28
C LEU A 34 6.69 -0.02 3.17
N TRP A 35 6.18 -0.98 2.38
CA TRP A 35 5.34 -0.64 1.22
C TRP A 35 3.86 -0.53 1.54
N TYR A 36 3.37 -1.32 2.51
CA TYR A 36 1.95 -1.34 2.91
C TYR A 36 1.80 -1.13 4.42
N PRO A 37 2.21 0.03 4.97
CA PRO A 37 2.23 0.23 6.41
C PRO A 37 0.83 0.23 7.01
N GLY A 38 0.69 -0.45 8.17
CA GLY A 38 -0.53 -0.44 8.96
C GLY A 38 -1.74 -1.04 8.24
N ILE A 39 -2.84 -0.30 8.23
CA ILE A 39 -4.13 -0.72 7.68
C ILE A 39 -4.10 -0.96 6.16
N TRP A 40 -3.19 -0.31 5.44
CA TRP A 40 -3.10 -0.40 3.99
C TRP A 40 -2.79 -1.81 3.49
N ALA A 41 -2.09 -2.62 4.30
CA ALA A 41 -1.88 -4.03 3.96
C ALA A 41 -3.20 -4.81 3.80
N THR A 42 -4.26 -4.42 4.52
CA THR A 42 -5.59 -5.04 4.45
C THR A 42 -6.46 -4.37 3.39
N GLU A 43 -6.59 -3.05 3.45
CA GLU A 43 -7.60 -2.30 2.69
C GLU A 43 -7.33 -2.25 1.18
N ILE A 44 -6.07 -2.18 0.77
CA ILE A 44 -5.69 -2.17 -0.65
C ILE A 44 -5.10 -3.48 -1.14
N GLY A 45 -5.30 -4.57 -0.39
CA GLY A 45 -4.98 -5.93 -0.85
C GLY A 45 -3.50 -6.33 -0.76
N GLY A 46 -2.69 -5.63 0.02
CA GLY A 46 -1.27 -5.95 0.22
C GLY A 46 -1.04 -7.38 0.72
N TYR A 47 -1.83 -7.83 1.71
CA TYR A 47 -1.75 -9.21 2.22
C TYR A 47 -2.11 -10.25 1.16
N GLN A 48 -3.12 -9.99 0.32
CA GLN A 48 -3.53 -10.90 -0.74
C GLN A 48 -2.41 -11.10 -1.77
N LEU A 49 -1.74 -10.02 -2.16
CA LEU A 49 -0.62 -10.05 -3.10
C LEU A 49 0.58 -10.80 -2.51
N VAL A 50 0.95 -10.52 -1.25
CA VAL A 50 2.01 -11.23 -0.53
C VAL A 50 1.69 -12.71 -0.43
N TRP A 51 0.44 -13.05 -0.04
CA TRP A 51 0.02 -14.43 0.12
C TRP A 51 0.09 -15.23 -1.20
N MET A 52 -0.21 -14.58 -2.33
CA MET A 52 -0.11 -15.19 -3.65
C MET A 52 1.33 -15.59 -3.98
N ILE A 53 2.33 -14.73 -3.72
CA ILE A 53 3.77 -15.07 -3.89
C ILE A 53 4.16 -16.21 -2.95
N VAL A 54 3.78 -16.10 -1.66
CA VAL A 54 4.08 -17.12 -0.66
C VAL A 54 3.58 -18.49 -1.08
N MET A 55 2.33 -18.60 -1.57
CA MET A 55 1.76 -19.90 -1.99
C MET A 55 2.51 -20.50 -3.17
N VAL A 56 2.89 -19.72 -4.17
CA VAL A 56 3.62 -20.23 -5.34
C VAL A 56 5.03 -20.68 -4.95
N ASP A 57 5.79 -19.82 -4.32
CA ASP A 57 7.22 -20.08 -4.09
C ASP A 57 7.49 -21.00 -2.89
N LEU A 58 6.65 -20.97 -1.86
CA LEU A 58 6.83 -21.78 -0.67
C LEU A 58 6.21 -23.19 -0.80
N CYS A 59 5.17 -23.36 -1.61
CA CYS A 59 4.51 -24.65 -1.78
C CYS A 59 4.95 -25.34 -3.08
N VAL A 60 4.76 -24.69 -4.23
CA VAL A 60 4.97 -25.32 -5.55
C VAL A 60 6.44 -25.60 -5.78
N GLY A 61 7.34 -24.65 -5.48
CA GLY A 61 8.77 -24.80 -5.71
C GLY A 61 9.41 -25.98 -4.99
N PRO A 62 9.32 -26.05 -3.65
CA PRO A 62 9.90 -27.17 -2.90
C PRO A 62 9.31 -28.52 -3.30
N LEU A 63 8.01 -28.61 -3.60
CA LEU A 63 7.37 -29.83 -4.09
C LEU A 63 7.98 -30.25 -5.42
N CYS A 64 8.10 -29.34 -6.38
CA CYS A 64 8.73 -29.64 -7.68
C CYS A 64 10.17 -30.17 -7.52
N VAL A 65 10.98 -29.54 -6.65
CA VAL A 65 12.34 -29.98 -6.35
C VAL A 65 12.34 -31.35 -5.70
N GLY A 66 11.44 -31.63 -4.74
CA GLY A 66 11.31 -32.92 -4.09
C GLY A 66 11.00 -34.06 -5.08
N PHE A 67 10.15 -33.81 -6.08
CA PHE A 67 9.81 -34.77 -7.13
C PHE A 67 10.89 -34.86 -8.23
N ALA A 68 11.54 -33.76 -8.59
CA ALA A 68 12.56 -33.74 -9.64
C ALA A 68 13.87 -34.37 -9.20
N TYR A 69 14.27 -34.22 -7.94
CA TYR A 69 15.57 -34.70 -7.42
C TYR A 69 15.55 -36.19 -7.06
N LYS A 70 15.47 -37.05 -8.09
CA LYS A 70 15.45 -38.53 -7.92
C LYS A 70 16.86 -39.12 -7.89
N ALA A 71 17.04 -40.20 -7.08
CA ALA A 71 18.33 -40.83 -6.90
C ALA A 71 18.90 -41.45 -8.19
N HIS A 72 18.04 -41.98 -9.08
CA HIS A 72 18.43 -42.65 -10.32
C HIS A 72 18.80 -41.70 -11.48
N LYS A 73 18.52 -40.41 -11.37
CA LYS A 73 18.87 -39.41 -12.38
C LYS A 73 20.37 -39.10 -12.36
N SER A 74 20.95 -38.92 -13.51
CA SER A 74 22.33 -38.44 -13.67
C SER A 74 22.49 -37.03 -13.07
N ARG A 75 23.72 -36.63 -12.76
CA ARG A 75 24.01 -35.27 -12.25
C ARG A 75 23.54 -34.17 -13.22
N LYS A 76 23.70 -34.41 -14.53
CA LYS A 76 23.28 -33.44 -15.57
C LYS A 76 21.77 -33.27 -15.59
N GLU A 77 21.00 -34.33 -15.52
CA GLU A 77 19.53 -34.29 -15.49
C GLU A 77 19.02 -33.58 -14.23
N LYS A 78 19.60 -33.85 -13.06
CA LYS A 78 19.25 -33.16 -11.82
C LYS A 78 19.52 -31.67 -11.90
N VAL A 79 20.67 -31.27 -12.43
CA VAL A 79 21.02 -29.84 -12.61
C VAL A 79 20.06 -29.17 -13.56
N LEU A 80 19.73 -29.82 -14.69
CA LEU A 80 18.77 -29.27 -15.66
C LEU A 80 17.40 -29.09 -15.04
N ASP A 81 16.85 -30.09 -14.37
CA ASP A 81 15.53 -30.03 -13.74
C ASP A 81 15.47 -28.91 -12.70
N ILE A 82 16.48 -28.84 -11.81
CA ILE A 82 16.53 -27.80 -10.79
C ILE A 82 16.68 -26.39 -11.42
N SER A 83 17.53 -26.29 -12.46
CA SER A 83 17.71 -24.99 -13.15
C SER A 83 16.41 -24.49 -13.78
N VAL A 84 15.65 -25.39 -14.43
CA VAL A 84 14.34 -25.01 -15.01
C VAL A 84 13.36 -24.60 -13.93
N ILE A 85 13.25 -25.38 -12.85
CA ILE A 85 12.34 -25.05 -11.73
C ILE A 85 12.72 -23.69 -11.13
N THR A 86 14.02 -23.49 -10.84
CA THR A 86 14.51 -22.23 -10.25
C THR A 86 14.27 -21.04 -11.18
N LEU A 87 14.49 -21.20 -12.49
CA LEU A 87 14.24 -20.14 -13.47
C LEU A 87 12.77 -19.75 -13.53
N CYS A 88 11.87 -20.73 -13.56
CA CYS A 88 10.43 -20.48 -13.51
C CYS A 88 10.02 -19.75 -12.21
N GLN A 89 10.53 -20.18 -11.06
CA GLN A 89 10.27 -19.54 -9.78
C GLN A 89 10.77 -18.10 -9.76
N LEU A 90 12.00 -17.84 -10.21
CA LEU A 90 12.53 -16.49 -10.28
C LEU A 90 11.70 -15.58 -11.19
N ALA A 91 11.17 -16.12 -12.30
CA ALA A 91 10.29 -15.36 -13.19
C ALA A 91 8.96 -15.01 -12.51
N PHE A 92 8.31 -15.94 -11.83
CA PHE A 92 7.07 -15.69 -11.08
C PHE A 92 7.30 -14.75 -9.90
N PHE A 93 8.40 -14.95 -9.17
CA PHE A 93 8.79 -14.07 -8.08
C PHE A 93 9.02 -12.64 -8.56
N ALA A 94 9.78 -12.44 -9.64
CA ALA A 94 10.05 -11.13 -10.21
C ALA A 94 8.75 -10.43 -10.68
N TRP A 95 7.86 -11.19 -11.33
CA TRP A 95 6.56 -10.66 -11.75
C TRP A 95 5.69 -10.29 -10.56
N GLY A 96 5.60 -11.14 -9.54
CA GLY A 96 4.84 -10.86 -8.32
C GLY A 96 5.40 -9.65 -7.56
N ALA A 97 6.72 -9.56 -7.39
CA ALA A 97 7.37 -8.42 -6.76
C ALA A 97 7.12 -7.11 -7.53
N TRP A 98 7.17 -7.16 -8.86
CA TRP A 98 6.83 -6.01 -9.71
C TRP A 98 5.36 -5.60 -9.52
N THR A 99 4.41 -6.54 -9.57
CA THR A 99 2.99 -6.26 -9.36
C THR A 99 2.74 -5.59 -8.00
N ILE A 100 3.34 -6.11 -6.94
CA ILE A 100 3.24 -5.50 -5.60
C ILE A 100 3.86 -4.10 -5.59
N SER A 101 5.00 -3.90 -6.26
CA SER A 101 5.68 -2.60 -6.26
C SER A 101 4.87 -1.50 -6.91
N ILE A 102 4.17 -1.78 -8.01
CA ILE A 102 3.33 -0.79 -8.70
C ILE A 102 1.97 -0.55 -8.03
N SER A 103 1.52 -1.51 -7.22
CA SER A 103 0.24 -1.39 -6.48
C SER A 103 0.42 -0.80 -5.08
N ARG A 104 1.66 -0.52 -4.64
CA ARG A 104 1.91 0.00 -3.30
C ARG A 104 1.44 1.44 -3.15
N PRO A 105 0.94 1.86 -1.97
CA PRO A 105 0.68 3.25 -1.68
C PRO A 105 2.00 4.03 -1.60
N VAL A 106 2.04 5.20 -2.21
CA VAL A 106 3.25 6.04 -2.30
C VAL A 106 3.04 7.42 -1.72
N PHE A 107 1.82 7.96 -1.85
CA PHE A 107 1.47 9.25 -1.29
C PHE A 107 0.11 9.22 -0.59
N ILE A 108 -0.01 10.04 0.46
CA ILE A 108 -1.27 10.54 0.99
C ILE A 108 -1.32 12.03 0.66
N ALA A 109 -2.10 12.38 -0.34
CA ALA A 109 -2.23 13.75 -0.81
C ALA A 109 -3.45 14.41 -0.17
N PHE A 110 -3.25 15.53 0.54
CA PHE A 110 -4.36 16.34 1.02
C PHE A 110 -4.82 17.29 -0.09
N ASP A 111 -6.09 17.23 -0.43
CA ASP A 111 -6.70 18.11 -1.41
C ASP A 111 -8.03 18.64 -0.88
N VAL A 112 -8.19 19.95 -0.89
CA VAL A 112 -9.35 20.73 -0.47
C VAL A 112 -9.82 20.38 0.96
N ASP A 113 -10.49 19.25 1.18
CA ASP A 113 -11.16 18.88 2.44
C ASP A 113 -10.94 17.41 2.86
N ARG A 114 -10.08 16.69 2.17
CA ARG A 114 -9.82 15.25 2.40
C ARG A 114 -8.43 14.82 1.99
N PHE A 115 -8.05 13.67 2.45
CA PHE A 115 -6.90 12.95 1.95
C PHE A 115 -7.28 12.02 0.77
N GLU A 116 -6.31 11.79 -0.10
CA GLU A 116 -6.36 10.77 -1.14
C GLU A 116 -5.16 9.85 -1.01
N LEU A 117 -5.40 8.54 -0.96
CA LEU A 117 -4.34 7.55 -1.06
C LEU A 117 -3.99 7.32 -2.53
N VAL A 118 -2.74 7.56 -2.87
CA VAL A 118 -2.22 7.42 -4.24
C VAL A 118 -1.28 6.24 -4.31
N VAL A 119 -1.50 5.33 -5.26
CA VAL A 119 -0.63 4.17 -5.50
C VAL A 119 0.33 4.44 -6.67
N ASP A 120 1.48 3.75 -6.69
CA ASP A 120 2.58 3.97 -7.64
C ASP A 120 2.09 3.99 -9.11
N GLN A 121 1.29 3.00 -9.51
CA GLN A 121 0.77 2.90 -10.89
C GLN A 121 -0.16 4.04 -11.34
N GLU A 122 -0.66 4.85 -10.41
CA GLU A 122 -1.51 6.00 -10.72
C GLU A 122 -0.68 7.25 -11.04
N VAL A 123 0.62 7.21 -10.75
CA VAL A 123 1.53 8.34 -10.98
C VAL A 123 2.35 8.08 -12.24
N SER A 124 2.11 8.87 -13.28
CA SER A 124 2.95 8.82 -14.48
C SER A 124 4.24 9.62 -14.29
N ALA A 125 5.31 9.22 -14.97
CA ALA A 125 6.61 9.89 -14.86
C ALA A 125 6.57 11.38 -15.25
N GLU A 126 5.70 11.75 -16.18
CA GLU A 126 5.48 13.15 -16.63
C GLU A 126 4.77 14.02 -15.60
N ASN A 127 4.11 13.39 -14.62
CA ASN A 127 3.41 14.06 -13.53
C ASN A 127 4.23 14.18 -12.25
N LEU A 128 5.47 13.68 -12.24
CA LEU A 128 6.38 13.91 -11.12
C LEU A 128 6.79 15.37 -11.04
N SER A 129 7.11 15.84 -9.84
CA SER A 129 7.65 17.19 -9.64
C SER A 129 9.05 17.33 -10.26
N ALA A 130 9.42 18.55 -10.63
CA ALA A 130 10.81 18.86 -11.00
C ALA A 130 11.76 18.91 -9.79
N HIS A 131 11.19 18.92 -8.57
CA HIS A 131 11.94 19.15 -7.33
C HIS A 131 11.65 18.07 -6.28
N ALA A 132 12.68 17.70 -5.52
CA ALA A 132 12.55 16.81 -4.37
C ALA A 132 11.58 17.41 -3.32
N PRO A 133 10.84 16.58 -2.56
CA PRO A 133 10.94 15.12 -2.49
C PRO A 133 9.97 14.39 -3.44
N PHE A 134 9.31 15.09 -4.38
CA PHE A 134 8.25 14.54 -5.26
C PHE A 134 8.72 14.33 -6.70
N ASP A 135 10.03 14.40 -6.94
CA ASP A 135 10.68 14.19 -8.24
C ASP A 135 10.83 12.72 -8.65
N ARG A 136 10.57 11.81 -7.72
CA ARG A 136 10.66 10.35 -7.90
C ARG A 136 9.86 9.58 -6.88
N ILE A 137 9.59 8.30 -7.17
CA ILE A 137 8.98 7.32 -6.26
C ILE A 137 10.06 6.30 -5.87
N PRO A 138 10.77 6.48 -4.73
CA PRO A 138 11.84 5.57 -4.33
C PRO A 138 11.27 4.23 -3.84
N LEU A 139 11.95 3.11 -4.20
CA LEU A 139 11.55 1.75 -3.79
C LEU A 139 11.71 1.49 -2.28
N PHE A 140 12.66 2.17 -1.64
CA PHE A 140 13.04 1.93 -0.25
C PHE A 140 12.60 3.02 0.71
N GLU A 141 11.68 3.86 0.29
CA GLU A 141 11.04 4.85 1.15
C GLU A 141 9.57 4.45 1.39
N GLY A 142 9.05 4.80 2.56
CA GLY A 142 7.65 4.56 2.92
C GLY A 142 6.69 5.59 2.32
N LEU A 143 5.44 5.50 2.72
CA LEU A 143 4.35 6.38 2.36
C LEU A 143 4.65 7.82 2.76
N LYS A 144 4.51 8.77 1.83
CA LYS A 144 4.78 10.21 2.05
C LYS A 144 3.47 11.00 2.08
N MET A 145 3.41 12.01 2.94
CA MET A 145 2.31 12.98 2.94
C MET A 145 2.67 14.20 2.11
N ALA A 146 1.67 14.74 1.43
CA ALA A 146 1.79 15.97 0.62
C ALA A 146 0.49 16.78 0.68
N VAL A 147 0.57 18.07 0.36
CA VAL A 147 -0.61 18.92 0.11
C VAL A 147 -0.63 19.26 -1.38
N VAL A 148 -1.80 19.14 -2.00
CA VAL A 148 -2.01 19.59 -3.39
C VAL A 148 -2.22 21.10 -3.37
N ASP A 149 -1.40 21.83 -4.13
CA ASP A 149 -1.50 23.28 -4.26
C ASP A 149 -1.19 23.75 -5.68
N VAL A 150 -2.22 23.80 -6.50
CA VAL A 150 -2.12 24.29 -7.89
C VAL A 150 -1.80 25.79 -7.91
N ASP A 151 -2.29 26.56 -6.95
CA ASP A 151 -2.07 27.99 -6.91
C ASP A 151 -0.61 28.37 -6.63
N GLN A 152 0.06 27.58 -5.79
CA GLN A 152 1.48 27.78 -5.47
C GLN A 152 2.41 27.19 -6.56
N THR A 153 2.02 26.08 -7.18
CA THR A 153 2.88 25.34 -8.13
C THR A 153 2.77 25.85 -9.56
N VAL A 154 1.65 26.48 -9.93
CA VAL A 154 1.38 26.98 -11.28
C VAL A 154 1.17 28.49 -11.24
N PRO A 155 2.16 29.30 -11.68
CA PRO A 155 2.07 30.76 -11.61
C PRO A 155 1.01 31.37 -12.54
N ASP A 156 0.71 30.73 -13.67
CA ASP A 156 -0.23 31.23 -14.67
C ASP A 156 -1.70 30.97 -14.26
N PRO A 157 -2.52 32.02 -14.08
CA PRO A 157 -3.91 31.86 -13.71
C PRO A 157 -4.78 31.13 -14.74
N GLU A 158 -4.50 31.31 -16.04
CA GLU A 158 -5.25 30.62 -17.10
C GLU A 158 -4.97 29.13 -17.09
N ALA A 159 -3.71 28.74 -16.92
CA ALA A 159 -3.30 27.35 -16.76
C ALA A 159 -3.95 26.70 -15.53
N ARG A 160 -4.07 27.42 -14.40
CA ARG A 160 -4.76 26.92 -13.19
C ARG A 160 -6.24 26.61 -13.46
N ILE A 161 -6.93 27.51 -14.17
CA ILE A 161 -8.33 27.30 -14.55
C ILE A 161 -8.45 26.05 -15.42
N GLN A 162 -7.53 25.85 -16.37
CA GLN A 162 -7.54 24.68 -17.24
C GLN A 162 -7.31 23.39 -16.45
N ILE A 163 -6.32 23.37 -15.53
CA ILE A 163 -6.03 22.21 -14.67
C ILE A 163 -7.26 21.84 -13.81
N ASN A 164 -7.91 22.83 -13.21
CA ASN A 164 -9.11 22.58 -12.41
C ASN A 164 -10.29 22.09 -13.27
N ASN A 165 -10.42 22.56 -14.48
CA ASN A 165 -11.42 22.05 -15.42
C ASN A 165 -11.11 20.60 -15.84
N ASP A 166 -9.84 20.29 -16.17
CA ASP A 166 -9.41 18.96 -16.57
C ASP A 166 -9.63 17.94 -15.43
N ALA A 167 -9.48 18.37 -14.16
CA ALA A 167 -9.81 17.55 -12.99
C ALA A 167 -11.28 17.12 -12.95
N LEU A 168 -12.21 17.97 -13.39
CA LEU A 168 -13.64 17.63 -13.51
C LEU A 168 -13.91 16.56 -14.57
N PHE A 169 -13.01 16.39 -15.54
CA PHE A 169 -13.10 15.40 -16.60
C PHE A 169 -12.25 14.14 -16.33
N GLY A 170 -11.80 13.94 -15.10
CA GLY A 170 -11.14 12.71 -14.65
C GLY A 170 -9.61 12.73 -14.63
N LEU A 171 -8.98 13.87 -14.88
CA LEU A 171 -7.55 14.07 -14.66
C LEU A 171 -7.29 14.46 -13.20
N ASP A 172 -7.37 13.48 -12.31
CA ASP A 172 -7.27 13.69 -10.87
C ASP A 172 -5.92 14.36 -10.49
N ILE A 173 -5.99 15.59 -9.97
CA ILE A 173 -4.82 16.39 -9.58
C ILE A 173 -4.07 15.77 -8.40
N THR A 174 -4.75 14.97 -7.57
CA THR A 174 -4.14 14.27 -6.45
C THR A 174 -3.14 13.18 -6.89
N LYS A 175 -3.22 12.75 -8.16
CA LYS A 175 -2.31 11.75 -8.77
C LYS A 175 -1.16 12.41 -9.55
N GLN A 176 -0.97 13.72 -9.40
CA GLN A 176 0.01 14.51 -10.12
C GLN A 176 0.97 15.22 -9.15
N PRO A 177 2.05 14.54 -8.70
CA PRO A 177 3.03 15.10 -7.75
C PRO A 177 3.67 16.43 -8.14
N LYS A 178 3.59 16.83 -9.41
CA LYS A 178 4.03 18.17 -9.87
C LYS A 178 3.26 19.33 -9.20
N TYR A 179 2.09 19.05 -8.64
CA TYR A 179 1.28 20.02 -7.89
C TYR A 179 1.42 19.86 -6.37
N TYR A 180 2.32 18.98 -5.90
CA TYR A 180 2.53 18.79 -4.49
C TYR A 180 3.47 19.82 -3.89
N VAL A 181 3.11 20.24 -2.68
CA VAL A 181 3.95 21.05 -1.80
C VAL A 181 4.21 20.29 -0.50
N PRO A 182 5.30 20.60 0.23
CA PRO A 182 5.65 19.91 1.46
C PRO A 182 4.53 19.99 2.49
N TYR A 183 4.17 18.83 3.07
CA TYR A 183 3.08 18.69 4.03
C TYR A 183 3.31 19.52 5.29
N GLU A 184 4.52 19.45 5.84
CA GLU A 184 4.91 20.10 7.09
C GLU A 184 4.83 21.63 7.03
N ALA A 185 5.00 22.20 5.84
CA ALA A 185 4.86 23.65 5.61
C ALA A 185 3.42 24.11 5.43
N ASN A 186 2.45 23.18 5.32
CA ASN A 186 1.06 23.46 4.98
C ASN A 186 0.05 22.83 5.97
N ILE A 187 0.51 22.45 7.18
CA ILE A 187 -0.34 21.83 8.21
C ILE A 187 -1.54 22.68 8.62
N ASP A 188 -1.40 24.01 8.61
CA ASP A 188 -2.49 24.92 8.96
C ASP A 188 -3.69 24.79 8.02
N ARG A 189 -3.47 24.52 6.74
CA ARG A 189 -4.55 24.24 5.76
C ARG A 189 -5.29 22.96 6.12
N VAL A 190 -4.53 21.91 6.47
CA VAL A 190 -5.09 20.63 6.85
C VAL A 190 -5.91 20.76 8.13
N LEU A 191 -5.37 21.41 9.17
CA LEU A 191 -6.03 21.63 10.45
C LEU A 191 -7.29 22.51 10.31
N THR A 192 -7.29 23.50 9.40
CA THR A 192 -8.45 24.35 9.15
C THR A 192 -9.65 23.56 8.62
N MET A 193 -9.40 22.49 7.87
CA MET A 193 -10.45 21.63 7.29
C MET A 193 -10.83 20.46 8.20
N ALA A 194 -10.02 20.19 9.25
CA ALA A 194 -10.25 19.09 10.17
C ALA A 194 -11.54 19.28 10.97
N LYS A 195 -12.24 18.17 11.20
CA LYS A 195 -13.51 18.11 11.91
C LYS A 195 -13.30 17.49 13.29
N GLY A 196 -14.06 17.96 14.28
CA GLY A 196 -13.95 17.47 15.65
C GLY A 196 -14.85 16.27 15.96
N TYR A 197 -14.74 15.80 17.21
CA TYR A 197 -15.48 14.65 17.74
C TYR A 197 -16.99 14.73 17.52
N ASP A 198 -17.62 15.87 17.81
CA ASP A 198 -19.08 16.01 17.74
C ASP A 198 -19.65 15.89 16.31
N VAL A 199 -18.81 16.13 15.31
CA VAL A 199 -19.18 15.94 13.91
C VAL A 199 -19.08 14.48 13.50
N PHE A 200 -18.20 13.70 14.14
CA PHE A 200 -18.00 12.28 13.89
C PHE A 200 -18.99 11.39 14.66
N ALA A 201 -19.18 11.65 15.96
CA ALA A 201 -19.95 10.81 16.87
C ALA A 201 -21.47 10.99 16.69
N LYS A 202 -21.98 10.74 15.47
CA LYS A 202 -23.41 10.91 15.11
C LYS A 202 -24.23 9.63 15.29
N SER A 203 -23.62 8.48 15.40
CA SER A 203 -24.25 7.18 15.67
C SER A 203 -23.55 6.47 16.84
N ASP A 204 -24.21 5.48 17.41
CA ASP A 204 -23.61 4.67 18.48
C ASP A 204 -22.33 3.96 18.01
N ALA A 205 -22.31 3.46 16.79
CA ALA A 205 -21.16 2.78 16.20
C ALA A 205 -19.97 3.76 16.02
N ALA A 206 -20.22 4.96 15.48
CA ALA A 206 -19.18 6.00 15.31
C ALA A 206 -18.66 6.48 16.68
N THR A 207 -19.57 6.67 17.64
CA THR A 207 -19.22 7.06 19.01
C THR A 207 -18.32 6.01 19.65
N GLN A 208 -18.67 4.73 19.52
CA GLN A 208 -17.87 3.62 20.06
C GLN A 208 -16.48 3.58 19.39
N ALA A 209 -16.42 3.65 18.06
CA ALA A 209 -15.17 3.62 17.32
C ALA A 209 -14.24 4.79 17.68
N ALA A 210 -14.78 5.99 17.83
CA ALA A 210 -14.02 7.16 18.27
C ALA A 210 -13.49 6.98 19.72
N ASN A 211 -14.34 6.50 20.63
CA ASN A 211 -13.94 6.28 22.02
C ASN A 211 -12.85 5.19 22.14
N ASP A 212 -12.97 4.10 21.39
CA ASP A 212 -11.97 3.02 21.37
C ASP A 212 -10.61 3.53 20.84
N LEU A 213 -10.62 4.34 19.77
CA LEU A 213 -9.40 4.94 19.24
C LEU A 213 -8.79 5.94 20.22
N MET A 214 -9.61 6.82 20.81
CA MET A 214 -9.13 7.76 21.82
C MET A 214 -8.52 7.05 23.02
N ALA A 215 -9.15 5.98 23.51
CA ALA A 215 -8.62 5.17 24.62
C ALA A 215 -7.28 4.50 24.25
N LYS A 216 -7.17 4.01 23.00
CA LYS A 216 -5.94 3.38 22.48
C LYS A 216 -4.76 4.35 22.45
N HIS A 217 -4.99 5.60 22.08
CA HIS A 217 -3.96 6.62 21.88
C HIS A 217 -3.85 7.64 23.02
N GLY A 218 -4.70 7.56 24.06
CA GLY A 218 -4.72 8.49 25.18
C GLY A 218 -5.17 9.89 24.81
N LEU A 219 -6.06 10.02 23.83
CA LEU A 219 -6.58 11.30 23.34
C LEU A 219 -7.80 11.78 24.14
N GLU A 220 -7.89 13.08 24.35
CA GLU A 220 -9.12 13.73 24.82
C GLU A 220 -10.06 14.05 23.66
N LYS A 221 -11.35 14.29 23.93
CA LYS A 221 -12.34 14.68 22.90
C LYS A 221 -11.95 15.95 22.15
N SER A 222 -11.31 16.90 22.82
CA SER A 222 -10.80 18.14 22.23
C SER A 222 -9.64 17.93 21.27
N GLU A 223 -8.94 16.81 21.40
CA GLU A 223 -7.81 16.40 20.56
C GLU A 223 -8.21 15.49 19.40
N PHE A 224 -9.46 15.00 19.40
CA PHE A 224 -9.97 14.15 18.33
C PHE A 224 -10.31 15.01 17.09
N LEU A 225 -9.35 15.13 16.20
CA LEU A 225 -9.52 15.75 14.89
C LEU A 225 -9.45 14.69 13.80
N TRP A 226 -10.27 14.85 12.76
CA TRP A 226 -10.33 13.87 11.68
C TRP A 226 -10.63 14.51 10.32
N LEU A 227 -10.24 13.80 9.28
CA LEU A 227 -10.55 14.11 7.87
C LEU A 227 -10.93 12.82 7.13
N PRO A 228 -11.77 12.92 6.09
CA PRO A 228 -11.98 11.80 5.18
C PRO A 228 -10.69 11.43 4.47
N ILE A 229 -10.49 10.12 4.21
CA ILE A 229 -9.47 9.65 3.29
C ILE A 229 -10.11 8.74 2.26
N ARG A 230 -9.94 9.07 0.98
CA ARG A 230 -10.40 8.26 -0.14
C ARG A 230 -9.30 7.30 -0.59
N TYR A 231 -9.68 6.10 -0.93
CA TYR A 231 -8.79 5.08 -1.49
C TYR A 231 -9.55 4.16 -2.44
N PHE A 232 -8.86 3.54 -3.39
CA PHE A 232 -9.47 2.52 -4.23
C PHE A 232 -9.38 1.15 -3.55
N SER A 233 -10.53 0.49 -3.33
CA SER A 233 -10.60 -0.87 -2.81
C SER A 233 -10.59 -1.89 -3.94
N PRO A 234 -9.54 -2.72 -4.07
CA PRO A 234 -9.52 -3.80 -5.06
C PRO A 234 -10.60 -4.86 -4.84
N LYS A 235 -11.03 -5.02 -3.59
CA LYS A 235 -12.09 -5.97 -3.22
C LYS A 235 -13.46 -5.51 -3.72
N GLU A 236 -13.80 -4.26 -3.48
CA GLU A 236 -15.09 -3.68 -3.88
C GLU A 236 -15.07 -3.14 -5.32
N GLN A 237 -13.89 -3.09 -5.95
CA GLN A 237 -13.68 -2.50 -7.29
C GLN A 237 -14.20 -1.06 -7.40
N ALA A 238 -14.11 -0.30 -6.32
CA ALA A 238 -14.66 1.05 -6.19
C ALA A 238 -13.79 1.94 -5.28
N PRO A 239 -13.86 3.26 -5.44
CA PRO A 239 -13.35 4.18 -4.44
C PRO A 239 -14.21 4.09 -3.17
N LEU A 240 -13.54 3.97 -2.03
CA LEU A 240 -14.14 3.98 -0.70
C LEU A 240 -13.57 5.11 0.13
N PHE A 241 -14.27 5.43 1.21
CA PHE A 241 -13.81 6.39 2.20
C PHE A 241 -13.61 5.69 3.56
N MET A 242 -12.64 6.20 4.31
CA MET A 242 -12.50 5.94 5.74
C MET A 242 -12.15 7.25 6.45
N THR A 243 -12.08 7.20 7.77
CA THR A 243 -11.77 8.36 8.59
C THR A 243 -10.32 8.31 9.04
N ALA A 244 -9.52 9.31 8.67
CA ALA A 244 -8.17 9.51 9.18
C ALA A 244 -8.22 10.41 10.42
N VAL A 245 -7.77 9.92 11.56
CA VAL A 245 -7.64 10.71 12.81
C VAL A 245 -6.26 11.31 12.84
N ILE A 246 -6.17 12.61 13.06
CA ILE A 246 -4.95 13.40 12.96
C ILE A 246 -4.58 14.07 14.28
N ASP A 247 -3.28 14.28 14.48
CA ASP A 247 -2.73 15.01 15.61
C ASP A 247 -3.07 16.51 15.50
N PRO A 248 -3.61 17.14 16.55
CA PRO A 248 -4.06 18.54 16.50
C PRO A 248 -2.92 19.55 16.37
N LYS A 249 -1.67 19.17 16.54
CA LYS A 249 -0.51 20.07 16.47
C LYS A 249 0.30 19.88 15.19
N THR A 250 0.43 18.63 14.74
CA THR A 250 1.30 18.29 13.62
C THR A 250 0.51 17.91 12.36
N ALA A 251 -0.81 17.74 12.47
CA ALA A 251 -1.71 17.22 11.44
C ALA A 251 -1.31 15.80 10.92
N GLN A 252 -0.31 15.15 11.53
CA GLN A 252 0.07 13.80 11.15
C GLN A 252 -1.04 12.81 11.48
N ILE A 253 -1.24 11.82 10.61
CA ILE A 253 -2.25 10.79 10.84
C ILE A 253 -1.79 9.89 11.99
N ILE A 254 -2.60 9.82 13.05
CA ILE A 254 -2.39 8.98 14.22
C ILE A 254 -2.86 7.56 13.95
N ASP A 255 -4.09 7.44 13.40
CA ASP A 255 -4.74 6.16 13.14
C ASP A 255 -5.92 6.35 12.18
N TYR A 256 -6.56 5.24 11.81
CA TYR A 256 -7.70 5.23 10.92
C TYR A 256 -8.90 4.52 11.56
N ILE A 257 -10.10 5.03 11.27
CA ILE A 257 -11.36 4.32 11.56
C ILE A 257 -11.96 3.88 10.21
N VAL A 258 -12.18 2.56 10.06
CA VAL A 258 -12.77 1.98 8.84
C VAL A 258 -14.27 2.23 8.86
N MET A 259 -14.65 3.47 8.70
CA MET A 259 -16.03 3.94 8.56
C MET A 259 -16.05 5.09 7.56
N ASP A 260 -17.01 5.06 6.65
CA ASP A 260 -17.25 6.16 5.74
C ASP A 260 -17.82 7.36 6.51
N PRO A 261 -17.08 8.49 6.58
CA PRO A 261 -17.53 9.64 7.37
C PRO A 261 -18.71 10.37 6.76
N TYR A 262 -19.11 10.05 5.54
CA TYR A 262 -20.30 10.61 4.89
C TYR A 262 -21.58 9.82 5.21
N GLU A 263 -21.45 8.56 5.65
CA GLU A 263 -22.57 7.67 6.01
C GLU A 263 -22.81 7.57 7.54
N ILE A 264 -22.03 8.25 8.37
CA ILE A 264 -22.08 8.14 9.84
C ILE A 264 -23.43 8.61 10.44
N GLY A 265 -24.22 9.37 9.72
CA GLY A 265 -25.48 9.97 10.19
C GLY A 265 -26.76 9.34 9.63
N GLU A 266 -26.62 8.29 8.83
CA GLU A 266 -27.73 7.49 8.33
C GLU A 266 -27.96 6.27 9.22
#